data_3f9b6b1c8d4cd76b25f63ae135c51267
#
_entry.id   3f9b6b1c8d4cd76b25f63ae135c51267
#
_cell.length_a   1.000
_cell.length_b   1.000
_cell.length_c   1.000
_cell.angle_alpha   90.00
_cell.angle_beta   90.00
_cell.angle_gamma   90.00
#
_symmetry.space_group_name_H-M   'P 1'
#
loop_
_entity.id
_entity.type
_entity.pdbx_description
1 polymer ?
#
loop_
_entity_poly.entity_id
_entity_poly.type
_entity_poly.pdbx_seq_one_letter_code
_entity_poly.pdbx_strand_id
1 'polypeptide(L)'
;GEKGFKKLIDEGTFCRNTHYNYVPTYTGPGHASIFTGTTPAVHGIIGNSWYSRDSLKPVYCAGDWKAQTICLCQKPHDQLNKGDGKMSPRNLLSTTIGDQLKIVDTSSKVFGVSLKDRGSILSAGFSADGAYWMNSTGNWITSDYYRNFIPNWVKQFEEFNSVSSYMNGFWTGSTFNINLKDKLDQIGPSAIKSSPKGNQILWDFSKQLILNESLGVDEHTDLLVMGFSATDYIGHQFGPDAEQTKDTYTKLDQTIADMLLFFDKQFGKKNYTIMLTSDHGAATSPDVLKKMKFNGGRFNSRNLLLALNRYLFDVFGQDQLVSKEINMQFYLNFDIINSAGIEFDLLFQKIKHFLESKEFIKSVYDLRSNSFSINENEIKMIKNGFHPKRSGDIFYVLSPGYIEWSRETGTTHASHYNYDTHVPLVFYGNGVQKKKLIDKRVHITDIAPTLSIIMKSSFPSGCTGNPIEEVILEK
;
A
#
# COMPACT_ATOMS: atom_id res chain seq x y z
N GLY A 1 24.42 -2.96 -2.00
CA GLY A 1 25.21 -3.73 -2.94
C GLY A 1 25.30 -3.09 -4.31
N GLU A 2 26.35 -3.36 -5.02
CA GLU A 2 26.60 -2.75 -6.34
C GLU A 2 25.74 -3.32 -7.47
N LYS A 3 25.11 -4.47 -7.24
CA LYS A 3 24.43 -5.25 -8.30
C LYS A 3 22.90 -5.20 -8.23
N GLY A 4 22.34 -4.70 -7.17
CA GLY A 4 20.90 -4.54 -6.96
C GLY A 4 20.44 -3.09 -7.16
N PHE A 5 20.03 -2.41 -6.08
CA PHE A 5 19.56 -1.02 -6.14
C PHE A 5 20.51 -0.07 -6.83
N LYS A 6 21.82 -0.18 -6.52
CA LYS A 6 22.83 0.70 -7.12
C LYS A 6 22.87 0.55 -8.64
N LYS A 7 22.81 -0.69 -9.16
CA LYS A 7 22.76 -0.92 -10.62
C LYS A 7 21.54 -0.28 -11.26
N LEU A 8 20.33 -0.42 -10.63
CA LEU A 8 19.12 0.22 -11.14
C LEU A 8 19.27 1.75 -11.20
N ILE A 9 19.83 2.36 -10.16
CA ILE A 9 20.04 3.81 -10.05
C ILE A 9 21.09 4.30 -11.05
N ASP A 10 22.25 3.63 -11.12
CA ASP A 10 23.39 4.10 -11.92
C ASP A 10 23.18 3.88 -13.43
N GLU A 11 22.44 2.85 -13.82
CA GLU A 11 22.21 2.50 -15.23
C GLU A 11 20.84 2.93 -15.76
N GLY A 12 19.85 3.20 -14.89
CA GLY A 12 18.51 3.63 -15.23
C GLY A 12 18.28 5.13 -15.13
N THR A 13 17.02 5.52 -14.94
CA THR A 13 16.60 6.88 -14.59
C THR A 13 16.09 6.91 -13.16
N PHE A 14 16.67 7.74 -12.31
CA PHE A 14 16.30 7.91 -10.91
C PHE A 14 15.62 9.26 -10.69
N CYS A 15 14.34 9.24 -10.28
CA CYS A 15 13.58 10.42 -9.88
C CYS A 15 13.73 10.61 -8.37
N ARG A 16 14.65 11.49 -7.96
CA ARG A 16 15.00 11.67 -6.54
C ARG A 16 13.94 12.39 -5.71
N ASN A 17 13.04 13.12 -6.35
CA ASN A 17 12.06 13.99 -5.69
C ASN A 17 10.64 13.54 -6.02
N THR A 18 10.34 12.26 -5.70
CA THR A 18 9.04 11.66 -5.97
C THR A 18 8.18 11.65 -4.72
N HIS A 19 6.94 12.10 -4.82
CA HIS A 19 6.05 12.26 -3.68
C HIS A 19 4.63 11.75 -3.93
N TYR A 20 4.01 11.28 -2.86
CA TYR A 20 2.56 11.20 -2.77
C TYR A 20 1.95 12.60 -2.68
N ASN A 21 0.92 12.84 -3.45
CA ASN A 21 0.23 14.13 -3.52
C ASN A 21 -1.16 14.10 -2.84
N TYR A 22 -1.36 13.17 -1.93
CA TYR A 22 -2.58 13.00 -1.14
C TYR A 22 -2.28 12.48 0.27
N VAL A 23 -3.29 12.49 1.11
CA VAL A 23 -3.31 11.92 2.47
C VAL A 23 -4.68 11.27 2.72
N PRO A 24 -4.73 10.14 3.46
CA PRO A 24 -3.66 9.42 4.15
C PRO A 24 -2.86 8.49 3.23
N THR A 25 -1.57 8.32 3.56
CA THR A 25 -0.61 7.49 2.81
C THR A 25 -0.62 6.05 3.32
N TYR A 26 -1.61 5.26 2.90
CA TYR A 26 -1.75 3.85 3.24
C TYR A 26 -1.45 2.93 2.04
N THR A 27 -1.19 1.64 2.32
CA THR A 27 -0.88 0.62 1.31
C THR A 27 -1.93 0.52 0.20
N GLY A 28 -3.22 0.44 0.55
CA GLY A 28 -4.30 0.32 -0.45
C GLY A 28 -4.34 1.50 -1.41
N PRO A 29 -4.47 2.75 -0.92
CA PRO A 29 -4.34 3.94 -1.77
C PRO A 29 -3.04 4.01 -2.55
N GLY A 30 -1.90 3.63 -1.94
CA GLY A 30 -0.59 3.65 -2.59
C GLY A 30 -0.54 2.79 -3.84
N HIS A 31 -0.85 1.50 -3.70
CA HIS A 31 -0.92 0.60 -4.84
C HIS A 31 -1.94 1.05 -5.89
N ALA A 32 -3.15 1.46 -5.47
CA ALA A 32 -4.15 1.97 -6.40
C ALA A 32 -3.63 3.17 -7.19
N SER A 33 -3.00 4.16 -6.53
CA SER A 33 -2.52 5.38 -7.18
C SER A 33 -1.38 5.13 -8.18
N ILE A 34 -0.44 4.23 -7.84
CA ILE A 34 0.68 3.86 -8.73
C ILE A 34 0.14 3.30 -10.05
N PHE A 35 -0.85 2.39 -9.99
CA PHE A 35 -1.30 1.63 -11.17
C PHE A 35 -2.50 2.25 -11.89
N THR A 36 -3.22 3.18 -11.28
CA THR A 36 -4.30 3.95 -11.94
C THR A 36 -3.87 5.33 -12.42
N GLY A 37 -2.71 5.84 -11.97
CA GLY A 37 -2.23 7.17 -12.31
C GLY A 37 -3.11 8.30 -11.76
N THR A 38 -3.84 8.05 -10.66
CA THR A 38 -4.70 9.07 -10.04
C THR A 38 -4.73 8.95 -8.52
N THR A 39 -5.51 9.80 -7.86
CA THR A 39 -5.57 9.92 -6.41
C THR A 39 -6.82 9.23 -5.83
N PRO A 40 -6.89 9.00 -4.52
CA PRO A 40 -8.06 8.43 -3.83
C PRO A 40 -9.38 9.13 -4.15
N ALA A 41 -9.36 10.44 -4.41
CA ALA A 41 -10.54 11.19 -4.80
C ALA A 41 -11.20 10.66 -6.09
N VAL A 42 -10.42 10.05 -6.98
CA VAL A 42 -10.88 9.53 -8.28
C VAL A 42 -10.99 8.01 -8.26
N HIS A 43 -9.90 7.29 -7.89
CA HIS A 43 -9.93 5.82 -7.90
C HIS A 43 -10.70 5.22 -6.71
N GLY A 44 -11.11 6.02 -5.73
CA GLY A 44 -12.01 5.66 -4.65
C GLY A 44 -11.41 4.84 -3.50
N ILE A 45 -10.17 4.41 -3.56
CA ILE A 45 -9.51 3.69 -2.47
C ILE A 45 -8.92 4.71 -1.50
N ILE A 46 -9.69 5.10 -0.49
CA ILE A 46 -9.34 6.18 0.45
C ILE A 46 -8.52 5.72 1.67
N GLY A 47 -8.34 4.43 1.83
CA GLY A 47 -7.62 3.80 2.93
C GLY A 47 -7.56 2.29 2.75
N ASN A 48 -6.93 1.57 3.68
CA ASN A 48 -7.01 0.10 3.67
C ASN A 48 -8.42 -0.39 3.98
N SER A 49 -9.18 0.39 4.74
CA SER A 49 -10.61 0.21 4.98
C SER A 49 -11.25 1.57 5.16
N TRP A 50 -12.57 1.65 5.00
CA TRP A 50 -13.36 2.85 5.32
C TRP A 50 -14.73 2.45 5.88
N TYR A 51 -15.43 3.39 6.47
CA TYR A 51 -16.78 3.17 6.97
C TYR A 51 -17.82 3.46 5.87
N SER A 52 -18.69 2.51 5.59
CA SER A 52 -19.84 2.70 4.69
C SER A 52 -21.05 3.20 5.47
N ARG A 53 -21.54 4.38 5.09
CA ARG A 53 -22.76 4.95 5.68
C ARG A 53 -24.01 4.13 5.34
N ASP A 54 -24.05 3.55 4.15
CA ASP A 54 -25.21 2.77 3.67
C ASP A 54 -25.37 1.44 4.43
N SER A 55 -24.25 0.75 4.66
CA SER A 55 -24.28 -0.55 5.35
C SER A 55 -23.96 -0.46 6.84
N LEU A 56 -23.54 0.70 7.34
CA LEU A 56 -23.05 0.95 8.71
C LEU A 56 -21.92 -0.01 9.13
N LYS A 57 -21.09 -0.43 8.16
CA LYS A 57 -20.03 -1.42 8.34
C LYS A 57 -18.71 -0.94 7.73
N PRO A 58 -17.58 -1.43 8.25
CA PRO A 58 -16.31 -1.23 7.57
C PRO A 58 -16.28 -1.99 6.24
N VAL A 59 -15.75 -1.34 5.21
CA VAL A 59 -15.45 -1.91 3.88
C VAL A 59 -13.94 -2.01 3.75
N TYR A 60 -13.44 -3.19 3.45
CA TYR A 60 -12.02 -3.41 3.14
C TYR A 60 -11.74 -3.10 1.67
N CYS A 61 -10.60 -2.45 1.38
CA CYS A 61 -10.31 -1.90 0.04
C CYS A 61 -10.32 -2.94 -1.10
N ALA A 62 -9.89 -4.17 -0.83
CA ALA A 62 -9.94 -5.30 -1.77
C ALA A 62 -11.08 -6.29 -1.46
N GLY A 63 -11.92 -6.04 -0.44
CA GLY A 63 -12.98 -6.95 -0.02
C GLY A 63 -14.09 -7.11 -1.05
N ASP A 64 -14.47 -8.35 -1.33
CA ASP A 64 -15.60 -8.70 -2.19
C ASP A 64 -16.34 -9.91 -1.60
N TRP A 65 -17.49 -9.66 -1.00
CA TRP A 65 -18.31 -10.71 -0.39
C TRP A 65 -18.86 -11.73 -1.41
N LYS A 66 -18.86 -11.41 -2.70
CA LYS A 66 -19.30 -12.31 -3.78
C LYS A 66 -18.20 -13.27 -4.23
N ALA A 67 -16.93 -12.88 -4.05
CA ALA A 67 -15.81 -13.71 -4.42
C ALA A 67 -15.63 -14.89 -3.46
N GLN A 68 -15.10 -15.99 -3.99
CA GLN A 68 -14.75 -17.19 -3.22
C GLN A 68 -13.23 -17.37 -3.21
N THR A 69 -12.72 -17.88 -2.09
CA THR A 69 -11.31 -18.23 -1.95
C THR A 69 -10.98 -19.44 -2.81
N ILE A 70 -9.93 -19.34 -3.60
CA ILE A 70 -9.34 -20.45 -4.32
C ILE A 70 -7.98 -20.76 -3.70
N CYS A 71 -7.85 -21.93 -3.05
CA CYS A 71 -6.63 -22.35 -2.36
C CYS A 71 -6.46 -23.89 -2.36
N LEU A 72 -5.25 -24.34 -2.06
CA LEU A 72 -4.93 -25.74 -1.74
C LEU A 72 -5.00 -26.03 -0.23
N CYS A 73 -5.74 -25.20 0.50
CA CYS A 73 -5.80 -25.24 1.95
C CYS A 73 -6.34 -26.58 2.46
N GLN A 74 -5.60 -27.26 3.35
CA GLN A 74 -6.00 -28.55 3.95
C GLN A 74 -7.17 -28.42 4.95
N LYS A 75 -7.53 -27.19 5.32
CA LYS A 75 -8.62 -26.91 6.26
C LYS A 75 -9.88 -26.51 5.50
N PRO A 76 -11.07 -26.91 5.97
CA PRO A 76 -12.33 -26.41 5.43
C PRO A 76 -12.34 -24.89 5.38
N HIS A 77 -12.99 -24.31 4.39
CA HIS A 77 -13.12 -22.84 4.19
C HIS A 77 -13.57 -22.08 5.46
N ASP A 78 -14.28 -22.76 6.37
CA ASP A 78 -14.76 -22.19 7.64
C ASP A 78 -13.66 -21.91 8.69
N GLN A 79 -12.45 -22.47 8.51
CA GLN A 79 -11.30 -22.28 9.41
C GLN A 79 -10.26 -21.28 8.88
N LEU A 80 -10.42 -20.78 7.65
CA LEU A 80 -9.69 -19.62 7.18
C LEU A 80 -10.20 -18.39 7.95
N ASN A 81 -9.34 -17.44 8.25
CA ASN A 81 -9.78 -16.17 8.84
C ASN A 81 -10.91 -15.59 7.97
N LYS A 82 -12.01 -15.15 8.61
CA LYS A 82 -13.15 -14.56 7.91
C LYS A 82 -12.65 -13.46 6.98
N GLY A 83 -12.67 -13.73 5.67
CA GLY A 83 -12.23 -12.79 4.65
C GLY A 83 -11.00 -13.20 3.85
N ASP A 84 -10.20 -14.19 4.29
CA ASP A 84 -9.09 -14.71 3.46
C ASP A 84 -9.66 -15.16 2.08
N GLY A 85 -9.19 -14.50 1.00
CA GLY A 85 -9.55 -14.84 -0.38
C GLY A 85 -10.89 -14.34 -0.91
N LYS A 86 -11.77 -13.76 -0.09
CA LYS A 86 -12.99 -13.08 -0.58
C LYS A 86 -12.64 -11.67 -1.04
N MET A 87 -11.90 -11.59 -2.13
CA MET A 87 -11.22 -10.39 -2.58
C MET A 87 -11.34 -10.21 -4.09
N SER A 88 -11.45 -8.96 -4.54
CA SER A 88 -11.42 -8.56 -5.94
C SER A 88 -11.07 -7.06 -6.08
N PRO A 89 -10.81 -6.54 -7.28
CA PRO A 89 -10.57 -5.11 -7.51
C PRO A 89 -11.86 -4.27 -7.55
N ARG A 90 -13.05 -4.82 -7.24
CA ARG A 90 -14.37 -4.16 -7.44
C ARG A 90 -14.53 -2.82 -6.77
N ASN A 91 -13.73 -2.52 -5.75
CA ASN A 91 -13.76 -1.22 -5.09
C ASN A 91 -12.98 -0.13 -5.83
N LEU A 92 -12.14 -0.47 -6.83
CA LEU A 92 -11.53 0.51 -7.72
C LEU A 92 -12.61 1.18 -8.59
N LEU A 93 -12.45 2.49 -8.81
CA LEU A 93 -13.30 3.29 -9.70
C LEU A 93 -12.57 3.76 -10.96
N SER A 94 -11.38 3.22 -11.21
CA SER A 94 -10.55 3.48 -12.39
C SER A 94 -9.93 2.16 -12.83
N THR A 95 -9.71 2.00 -14.14
CA THR A 95 -8.87 0.93 -14.66
C THR A 95 -7.41 1.12 -14.24
N THR A 96 -6.64 0.05 -14.28
CA THR A 96 -5.18 0.07 -14.07
C THR A 96 -4.43 0.07 -15.41
N ILE A 97 -3.11 0.26 -15.36
CA ILE A 97 -2.25 0.09 -16.55
C ILE A 97 -2.31 -1.34 -17.10
N GLY A 98 -2.48 -2.36 -16.23
CA GLY A 98 -2.68 -3.74 -16.65
C GLY A 98 -3.98 -3.93 -17.43
N ASP A 99 -5.08 -3.30 -16.98
CA ASP A 99 -6.35 -3.31 -17.71
C ASP A 99 -6.21 -2.66 -19.08
N GLN A 100 -5.52 -1.52 -19.17
CA GLN A 100 -5.30 -0.83 -20.43
C GLN A 100 -4.41 -1.63 -21.38
N LEU A 101 -3.41 -2.31 -20.86
CA LEU A 101 -2.57 -3.21 -21.65
C LEU A 101 -3.40 -4.33 -22.29
N LYS A 102 -4.28 -4.98 -21.50
CA LYS A 102 -5.20 -6.03 -21.98
C LYS A 102 -6.25 -5.52 -22.98
N ILE A 103 -6.68 -4.25 -22.87
CA ILE A 103 -7.60 -3.63 -23.84
C ILE A 103 -6.91 -3.41 -25.19
N VAL A 104 -5.64 -2.99 -25.18
CA VAL A 104 -4.88 -2.76 -26.43
C VAL A 104 -4.42 -4.08 -27.05
N ASP A 105 -4.02 -5.03 -26.21
CA ASP A 105 -3.53 -6.34 -26.65
C ASP A 105 -4.03 -7.43 -25.71
N THR A 106 -5.03 -8.19 -26.15
CA THR A 106 -5.64 -9.27 -25.37
C THR A 106 -4.70 -10.44 -25.12
N SER A 107 -3.62 -10.58 -25.88
CA SER A 107 -2.59 -11.62 -25.72
C SER A 107 -1.59 -11.29 -24.59
N SER A 108 -1.48 -10.03 -24.21
CA SER A 108 -0.68 -9.62 -23.05
C SER A 108 -1.13 -10.32 -21.78
N LYS A 109 -0.18 -10.70 -20.93
CA LYS A 109 -0.46 -11.34 -19.64
C LYS A 109 -0.20 -10.36 -18.51
N VAL A 110 -1.12 -10.31 -17.56
CA VAL A 110 -1.04 -9.40 -16.41
C VAL A 110 -1.18 -10.18 -15.12
N PHE A 111 -0.17 -10.07 -14.25
CA PHE A 111 -0.16 -10.75 -12.94
C PHE A 111 0.22 -9.82 -11.81
N GLY A 112 -0.39 -10.04 -10.65
CA GLY A 112 0.01 -9.44 -9.38
C GLY A 112 0.42 -10.49 -8.36
N VAL A 113 1.53 -10.25 -7.64
CA VAL A 113 2.01 -11.12 -6.57
C VAL A 113 2.43 -10.27 -5.38
N SER A 114 1.90 -10.56 -4.19
CA SER A 114 2.28 -9.86 -2.96
C SER A 114 1.99 -10.73 -1.74
N LEU A 115 2.68 -10.45 -0.62
CA LEU A 115 2.28 -11.05 0.67
C LEU A 115 0.99 -10.44 1.22
N LYS A 116 0.59 -9.25 0.72
CA LYS A 116 -0.66 -8.55 1.05
C LYS A 116 -1.62 -8.66 -0.14
N ASP A 117 -2.86 -9.07 0.11
CA ASP A 117 -3.93 -9.13 -0.90
C ASP A 117 -4.09 -7.83 -1.70
N ARG A 118 -4.24 -6.70 -1.01
CA ARG A 118 -4.41 -5.38 -1.62
C ARG A 118 -3.23 -4.95 -2.49
N GLY A 119 -2.02 -5.38 -2.15
CA GLY A 119 -0.82 -5.11 -2.95
C GLY A 119 -0.81 -5.89 -4.26
N SER A 120 -1.34 -7.10 -4.28
CA SER A 120 -1.51 -7.91 -5.49
C SER A 120 -2.69 -7.42 -6.34
N ILE A 121 -3.87 -7.30 -5.72
CA ILE A 121 -5.16 -7.10 -6.38
C ILE A 121 -5.29 -5.69 -6.98
N LEU A 122 -5.01 -4.64 -6.16
CA LEU A 122 -5.18 -3.25 -6.61
C LEU A 122 -4.14 -2.83 -7.65
N SER A 123 -3.05 -3.58 -7.75
CA SER A 123 -2.02 -3.37 -8.76
C SER A 123 -2.31 -4.13 -10.06
N ALA A 124 -2.84 -5.35 -9.96
CA ALA A 124 -3.18 -6.18 -11.10
C ALA A 124 -4.40 -5.64 -11.88
N GLY A 125 -5.40 -5.13 -11.16
CA GLY A 125 -6.61 -4.57 -11.76
C GLY A 125 -7.69 -5.61 -12.08
N PHE A 126 -8.61 -5.24 -12.97
CA PHE A 126 -9.81 -6.01 -13.29
C PHE A 126 -9.57 -7.15 -14.28
N SER A 127 -8.68 -6.92 -15.26
CA SER A 127 -8.50 -7.81 -16.42
C SER A 127 -7.28 -8.73 -16.28
N ALA A 128 -6.68 -8.80 -15.09
CA ALA A 128 -5.49 -9.59 -14.85
C ALA A 128 -5.75 -11.10 -15.02
N ASP A 129 -4.76 -11.81 -15.55
CA ASP A 129 -4.77 -13.26 -15.70
C ASP A 129 -4.59 -14.00 -14.37
N GLY A 130 -4.11 -13.28 -13.34
CA GLY A 130 -4.01 -13.79 -11.98
C GLY A 130 -3.52 -12.75 -10.99
N ALA A 131 -4.02 -12.85 -9.76
CA ALA A 131 -3.49 -12.16 -8.60
C ALA A 131 -3.32 -13.17 -7.47
N TYR A 132 -2.10 -13.24 -6.91
CA TYR A 132 -1.76 -14.19 -5.85
C TYR A 132 -1.29 -13.45 -4.60
N TRP A 133 -1.73 -13.93 -3.44
CA TRP A 133 -1.29 -13.39 -2.16
C TRP A 133 -1.20 -14.50 -1.11
N MET A 134 -0.48 -14.21 -0.04
CA MET A 134 -0.28 -15.20 1.02
C MET A 134 -1.32 -15.01 2.13
N ASN A 135 -2.07 -16.06 2.42
CA ASN A 135 -3.04 -16.08 3.51
C ASN A 135 -2.37 -16.16 4.91
N SER A 136 -3.19 -16.25 5.95
CA SER A 136 -2.71 -16.36 7.34
C SER A 136 -2.04 -17.70 7.68
N THR A 137 -2.33 -18.74 6.90
CA THR A 137 -1.74 -20.09 7.07
C THR A 137 -0.49 -20.31 6.22
N GLY A 138 -0.04 -19.28 5.49
CA GLY A 138 1.20 -19.32 4.71
C GLY A 138 1.05 -19.92 3.31
N ASN A 139 -0.19 -20.15 2.86
CA ASN A 139 -0.46 -20.63 1.52
C ASN A 139 -0.63 -19.49 0.52
N TRP A 140 -0.23 -19.72 -0.72
CA TRP A 140 -0.52 -18.84 -1.84
C TRP A 140 -1.93 -19.09 -2.32
N ILE A 141 -2.75 -18.06 -2.29
CA ILE A 141 -4.16 -18.12 -2.66
C ILE A 141 -4.51 -17.07 -3.72
N THR A 142 -5.66 -17.27 -4.33
CA THR A 142 -6.33 -16.32 -5.22
C THR A 142 -7.83 -16.31 -4.93
N SER A 143 -8.62 -15.63 -5.73
CA SER A 143 -10.08 -15.70 -5.70
C SER A 143 -10.64 -16.16 -7.04
N ASP A 144 -11.88 -16.62 -7.02
CA ASP A 144 -12.62 -17.00 -8.24
C ASP A 144 -12.88 -15.81 -9.19
N TYR A 145 -12.64 -14.59 -8.73
CA TYR A 145 -12.60 -13.41 -9.58
C TYR A 145 -11.54 -13.52 -10.68
N TYR A 146 -10.36 -14.09 -10.34
CA TYR A 146 -9.24 -14.23 -11.28
C TYR A 146 -9.14 -15.64 -11.86
N ARG A 147 -9.27 -16.67 -11.04
CA ARG A 147 -9.09 -18.08 -11.45
C ARG A 147 -9.98 -19.00 -10.66
N ASN A 148 -10.58 -19.99 -11.34
CA ASN A 148 -11.46 -20.99 -10.73
C ASN A 148 -10.70 -22.15 -10.07
N PHE A 149 -9.39 -22.23 -10.21
CA PHE A 149 -8.53 -23.28 -9.64
C PHE A 149 -7.12 -22.76 -9.37
N ILE A 150 -6.40 -23.43 -8.47
CA ILE A 150 -4.97 -23.21 -8.26
C ILE A 150 -4.19 -24.02 -9.32
N PRO A 151 -3.30 -23.40 -10.11
CA PRO A 151 -2.46 -24.08 -11.07
C PRO A 151 -1.55 -25.13 -10.41
N ASN A 152 -1.24 -26.24 -11.13
CA ASN A 152 -0.39 -27.30 -10.61
C ASN A 152 1.01 -26.82 -10.19
N TRP A 153 1.57 -25.83 -10.87
CA TRP A 153 2.86 -25.30 -10.52
C TRP A 153 2.86 -24.60 -9.13
N VAL A 154 1.74 -23.98 -8.74
CA VAL A 154 1.59 -23.39 -7.38
C VAL A 154 1.60 -24.51 -6.34
N LYS A 155 0.91 -25.63 -6.60
CA LYS A 155 0.92 -26.79 -5.73
C LYS A 155 2.34 -27.34 -5.55
N GLN A 156 3.06 -27.54 -6.65
CA GLN A 156 4.45 -27.98 -6.63
C GLN A 156 5.35 -26.98 -5.87
N PHE A 157 5.14 -25.68 -6.08
CA PHE A 157 5.88 -24.67 -5.34
C PHE A 157 5.67 -24.80 -3.84
N GLU A 158 4.43 -24.91 -3.36
CA GLU A 158 4.12 -25.04 -1.92
C GLU A 158 4.66 -26.32 -1.30
N GLU A 159 4.68 -27.42 -2.03
CA GLU A 159 5.25 -28.71 -1.58
C GLU A 159 6.75 -28.61 -1.27
N PHE A 160 7.51 -27.87 -2.09
CA PHE A 160 8.96 -27.73 -1.93
C PHE A 160 9.40 -26.46 -1.20
N ASN A 161 8.54 -25.44 -1.12
CA ASN A 161 8.84 -24.11 -0.62
C ASN A 161 7.84 -23.68 0.46
N SER A 162 7.63 -24.53 1.45
CA SER A 162 6.74 -24.20 2.58
C SER A 162 7.32 -23.07 3.43
N VAL A 163 6.46 -22.30 4.12
CA VAL A 163 6.93 -21.25 5.07
C VAL A 163 7.93 -21.81 6.08
N SER A 164 7.72 -23.05 6.57
CA SER A 164 8.62 -23.68 7.53
C SER A 164 10.02 -23.93 6.96
N SER A 165 10.16 -24.20 5.66
CA SER A 165 11.48 -24.37 5.02
C SER A 165 12.28 -23.06 4.95
N TYR A 166 11.61 -21.90 4.87
CA TYR A 166 12.26 -20.59 4.93
C TYR A 166 12.53 -20.12 6.36
N MET A 167 11.64 -20.47 7.30
CA MET A 167 11.67 -19.98 8.68
C MET A 167 12.49 -20.88 9.60
N ASN A 168 13.67 -21.30 9.16
CA ASN A 168 14.65 -22.05 9.94
C ASN A 168 15.92 -21.21 10.15
N GLY A 169 16.72 -21.55 11.19
CA GLY A 169 17.95 -20.84 11.52
C GLY A 169 17.73 -19.46 12.13
N PHE A 170 18.72 -18.61 12.00
CA PHE A 170 18.76 -17.31 12.67
C PHE A 170 18.79 -16.15 11.65
N TRP A 171 18.09 -15.08 12.00
CA TRP A 171 18.24 -13.78 11.36
C TRP A 171 19.09 -12.90 12.28
N THR A 172 20.35 -12.72 11.90
CA THR A 172 21.39 -12.13 12.74
C THR A 172 21.90 -10.81 12.12
N GLY A 173 22.05 -9.80 12.95
CA GLY A 173 22.75 -8.55 12.69
C GLY A 173 23.85 -8.34 13.74
N SER A 174 24.42 -7.14 13.82
CA SER A 174 25.45 -6.80 14.79
C SER A 174 24.89 -6.63 16.22
N THR A 175 23.63 -6.20 16.34
CA THR A 175 22.97 -5.93 17.62
C THR A 175 21.78 -6.85 17.91
N PHE A 176 21.47 -7.78 17.02
CA PHE A 176 20.31 -8.68 17.20
C PHE A 176 20.58 -10.10 16.68
N ASN A 177 19.88 -11.07 17.28
CA ASN A 177 19.86 -12.44 16.84
C ASN A 177 18.46 -13.02 17.06
N ILE A 178 17.71 -13.20 15.97
CA ILE A 178 16.30 -13.65 15.99
C ILE A 178 16.26 -15.10 15.48
N ASN A 179 15.83 -16.04 16.33
CA ASN A 179 15.54 -17.38 15.89
C ASN A 179 14.23 -17.38 15.08
N LEU A 180 14.32 -17.69 13.80
CA LEU A 180 13.18 -17.67 12.89
C LEU A 180 12.19 -18.80 13.19
N LYS A 181 12.68 -19.96 13.67
CA LYS A 181 11.83 -21.08 14.05
C LYS A 181 11.00 -20.72 15.29
N ASP A 182 11.60 -20.14 16.31
CA ASP A 182 10.87 -19.69 17.51
C ASP A 182 9.79 -18.65 17.15
N LYS A 183 10.11 -17.74 16.23
CA LYS A 183 9.13 -16.76 15.74
C LYS A 183 7.98 -17.45 14.99
N LEU A 184 8.27 -18.46 14.17
CA LEU A 184 7.24 -19.27 13.50
C LEU A 184 6.36 -20.01 14.51
N ASP A 185 6.96 -20.62 15.53
CA ASP A 185 6.24 -21.39 16.56
C ASP A 185 5.33 -20.48 17.42
N GLN A 186 5.72 -19.21 17.65
CA GLN A 186 4.97 -18.23 18.45
C GLN A 186 3.75 -17.63 17.73
N ILE A 187 3.88 -17.25 16.46
CA ILE A 187 2.85 -16.51 15.73
C ILE A 187 2.38 -17.18 14.44
N GLY A 188 2.80 -18.43 14.22
CA GLY A 188 2.43 -19.24 13.06
C GLY A 188 3.05 -18.74 11.74
N PRO A 189 2.57 -19.25 10.59
CA PRO A 189 3.15 -18.96 9.28
C PRO A 189 3.20 -17.48 8.90
N SER A 190 2.36 -16.64 9.51
CA SER A 190 2.42 -15.19 9.34
C SER A 190 3.77 -14.57 9.74
N ALA A 191 4.59 -15.28 10.52
CA ALA A 191 5.92 -14.87 10.94
C ALA A 191 6.85 -14.53 9.77
N ILE A 192 6.69 -15.20 8.63
CA ILE A 192 7.51 -14.96 7.43
C ILE A 192 7.35 -13.53 6.92
N LYS A 193 6.13 -12.96 7.02
CA LYS A 193 5.82 -11.60 6.54
C LYS A 193 6.66 -10.52 7.23
N SER A 194 7.08 -10.77 8.48
CA SER A 194 7.92 -9.86 9.27
C SER A 194 9.35 -10.38 9.43
N SER A 195 9.88 -11.00 8.39
CA SER A 195 11.29 -11.42 8.25
C SER A 195 11.75 -11.17 6.81
N PRO A 196 13.07 -11.04 6.55
CA PRO A 196 13.58 -10.91 5.17
C PRO A 196 13.22 -12.09 4.27
N LYS A 197 12.90 -13.25 4.86
CA LYS A 197 12.44 -14.45 4.14
C LYS A 197 11.12 -14.24 3.42
N GLY A 198 10.29 -13.28 3.87
CA GLY A 198 9.09 -12.89 3.16
C GLY A 198 9.35 -12.29 1.77
N ASN A 199 10.40 -11.49 1.62
CA ASN A 199 10.81 -11.00 0.30
C ASN A 199 11.42 -12.11 -0.55
N GLN A 200 12.16 -13.04 0.05
CA GLN A 200 12.75 -14.17 -0.66
C GLN A 200 11.67 -15.10 -1.23
N ILE A 201 10.71 -15.56 -0.41
CA ILE A 201 9.65 -16.46 -0.88
C ILE A 201 8.77 -15.80 -1.95
N LEU A 202 8.55 -14.48 -1.86
CA LEU A 202 7.84 -13.72 -2.90
C LEU A 202 8.58 -13.80 -4.24
N TRP A 203 9.90 -13.58 -4.24
CA TRP A 203 10.71 -13.67 -5.44
C TRP A 203 10.72 -15.09 -6.01
N ASP A 204 10.93 -16.10 -5.17
CA ASP A 204 10.96 -17.50 -5.59
C ASP A 204 9.63 -17.93 -6.22
N PHE A 205 8.49 -17.49 -5.64
CA PHE A 205 7.15 -17.70 -6.23
C PHE A 205 6.98 -16.97 -7.56
N SER A 206 7.37 -15.70 -7.62
CA SER A 206 7.28 -14.87 -8.84
C SER A 206 8.12 -15.43 -9.98
N LYS A 207 9.28 -15.99 -9.67
CA LYS A 207 10.14 -16.68 -10.64
C LYS A 207 9.45 -17.90 -11.24
N GLN A 208 8.78 -18.71 -10.40
CA GLN A 208 8.00 -19.86 -10.89
C GLN A 208 6.79 -19.42 -11.72
N LEU A 209 6.13 -18.34 -11.34
CA LEU A 209 5.05 -17.75 -12.12
C LEU A 209 5.54 -17.33 -13.52
N ILE A 210 6.65 -16.61 -13.62
CA ILE A 210 7.24 -16.19 -14.91
C ILE A 210 7.46 -17.40 -15.82
N LEU A 211 8.06 -18.47 -15.28
CA LEU A 211 8.40 -19.66 -16.05
C LEU A 211 7.16 -20.46 -16.48
N ASN A 212 6.22 -20.67 -15.58
CA ASN A 212 5.06 -21.54 -15.82
C ASN A 212 3.92 -20.87 -16.56
N GLU A 213 3.75 -19.56 -16.41
CA GLU A 213 2.77 -18.76 -17.16
C GLU A 213 3.38 -18.19 -18.47
N SER A 214 4.66 -18.51 -18.74
CA SER A 214 5.37 -18.11 -19.95
C SER A 214 5.34 -16.61 -20.20
N LEU A 215 5.71 -15.80 -19.17
CA LEU A 215 5.80 -14.37 -19.32
C LEU A 215 7.06 -13.99 -20.12
N GLY A 216 6.90 -13.03 -21.04
CA GLY A 216 7.98 -12.47 -21.83
C GLY A 216 8.64 -13.44 -22.81
N VAL A 217 7.95 -14.50 -23.24
CA VAL A 217 8.48 -15.49 -24.19
C VAL A 217 8.00 -15.26 -25.64
N ASP A 218 7.04 -14.38 -25.84
CA ASP A 218 6.49 -13.99 -27.14
C ASP A 218 6.72 -12.49 -27.42
N GLU A 219 6.10 -11.96 -28.48
CA GLU A 219 6.24 -10.56 -28.89
C GLU A 219 5.27 -9.61 -28.17
N HIS A 220 4.34 -10.15 -27.37
CA HIS A 220 3.37 -9.37 -26.61
C HIS A 220 4.00 -8.85 -25.32
N THR A 221 3.65 -7.63 -24.94
CA THR A 221 4.13 -7.04 -23.68
C THR A 221 3.36 -7.62 -22.50
N ASP A 222 4.05 -8.23 -21.55
CA ASP A 222 3.47 -8.72 -20.31
C ASP A 222 3.75 -7.78 -19.13
N LEU A 223 2.91 -7.81 -18.11
CA LEU A 223 3.07 -7.04 -16.87
C LEU A 223 3.06 -7.96 -15.65
N LEU A 224 4.13 -7.95 -14.89
CA LEU A 224 4.19 -8.58 -13.57
C LEU A 224 4.42 -7.52 -12.49
N VAL A 225 3.50 -7.45 -11.51
CA VAL A 225 3.64 -6.62 -10.33
C VAL A 225 4.05 -7.47 -9.14
N MET A 226 5.14 -7.09 -8.47
CA MET A 226 5.67 -7.77 -7.28
C MET A 226 5.68 -6.82 -6.07
N GLY A 227 4.93 -7.14 -5.02
CA GLY A 227 4.86 -6.35 -3.80
C GLY A 227 5.75 -6.90 -2.68
N PHE A 228 6.96 -6.37 -2.49
CA PHE A 228 7.92 -6.78 -1.45
C PHE A 228 7.51 -6.26 -0.06
N SER A 229 6.40 -6.76 0.46
CA SER A 229 5.73 -6.23 1.65
C SER A 229 6.46 -6.53 2.98
N ALA A 230 7.46 -7.42 3.00
CA ALA A 230 8.16 -7.74 4.26
C ALA A 230 8.94 -6.53 4.81
N THR A 231 9.44 -5.64 3.95
CA THR A 231 10.09 -4.39 4.37
C THR A 231 9.17 -3.53 5.22
N ASP A 232 7.91 -3.40 4.84
CA ASP A 232 6.90 -2.65 5.58
C ASP A 232 6.55 -3.31 6.93
N TYR A 233 6.30 -4.62 6.96
CA TYR A 233 6.04 -5.34 8.22
C TYR A 233 7.19 -5.20 9.22
N ILE A 234 8.44 -5.24 8.74
CA ILE A 234 9.63 -5.07 9.57
C ILE A 234 9.76 -3.60 10.00
N GLY A 235 9.52 -2.66 9.08
CA GLY A 235 9.48 -1.23 9.37
C GLY A 235 8.46 -0.89 10.45
N HIS A 236 7.26 -1.45 10.39
CA HIS A 236 6.25 -1.31 11.45
C HIS A 236 6.71 -1.85 12.80
N GLN A 237 7.40 -2.99 12.81
CA GLN A 237 7.82 -3.64 14.05
C GLN A 237 9.01 -2.94 14.72
N PHE A 238 10.01 -2.53 13.94
CA PHE A 238 11.30 -2.07 14.46
C PHE A 238 11.54 -0.57 14.22
N GLY A 239 10.88 0.02 13.25
CA GLY A 239 11.11 1.39 12.78
C GLY A 239 12.08 1.46 11.59
N PRO A 240 12.03 2.58 10.81
CA PRO A 240 12.88 2.74 9.62
C PRO A 240 14.38 2.83 9.95
N ASP A 241 14.72 3.31 11.15
CA ASP A 241 16.11 3.53 11.57
C ASP A 241 16.76 2.29 12.20
N ALA A 242 16.00 1.21 12.40
CA ALA A 242 16.47 0.01 13.07
C ALA A 242 17.45 -0.80 12.22
N GLU A 243 18.36 -1.51 12.85
CA GLU A 243 19.31 -2.40 12.17
C GLU A 243 18.60 -3.50 11.40
N GLN A 244 17.51 -4.05 11.95
CA GLN A 244 16.68 -5.07 11.30
C GLN A 244 16.12 -4.57 9.96
N THR A 245 15.69 -3.31 9.90
CA THR A 245 15.19 -2.69 8.69
C THR A 245 16.31 -2.49 7.68
N LYS A 246 17.46 -1.99 8.10
CA LYS A 246 18.66 -1.83 7.23
C LYS A 246 19.15 -3.16 6.66
N ASP A 247 19.22 -4.20 7.50
CA ASP A 247 19.60 -5.55 7.06
C ASP A 247 18.59 -6.13 6.05
N THR A 248 17.29 -5.86 6.27
CA THR A 248 16.24 -6.28 5.33
C THR A 248 16.42 -5.64 3.96
N TYR A 249 16.75 -4.34 3.89
CA TYR A 249 17.07 -3.68 2.62
C TYR A 249 18.36 -4.22 1.99
N THR A 250 19.36 -4.58 2.78
CA THR A 250 20.58 -5.23 2.27
C THR A 250 20.27 -6.59 1.64
N LYS A 251 19.39 -7.38 2.25
CA LYS A 251 18.94 -8.66 1.70
C LYS A 251 18.04 -8.48 0.47
N LEU A 252 17.18 -7.46 0.47
CA LEU A 252 16.38 -7.11 -0.70
C LEU A 252 17.26 -6.67 -1.87
N ASP A 253 18.36 -5.93 -1.64
CA ASP A 253 19.34 -5.59 -2.68
C ASP A 253 19.94 -6.86 -3.34
N GLN A 254 20.25 -7.89 -2.55
CA GLN A 254 20.70 -9.19 -3.06
C GLN A 254 19.61 -9.86 -3.90
N THR A 255 18.35 -9.86 -3.41
CA THR A 255 17.21 -10.39 -4.15
C THR A 255 17.02 -9.68 -5.50
N ILE A 256 17.13 -8.34 -5.52
CA ILE A 256 17.04 -7.55 -6.77
C ILE A 256 18.21 -7.87 -7.70
N ALA A 257 19.41 -8.07 -7.17
CA ALA A 257 20.55 -8.49 -8.00
C ALA A 257 20.32 -9.85 -8.67
N ASP A 258 19.75 -10.83 -7.93
CA ASP A 258 19.38 -12.14 -8.47
C ASP A 258 18.25 -12.04 -9.50
N MET A 259 17.27 -11.16 -9.28
CA MET A 259 16.22 -10.85 -10.25
C MET A 259 16.79 -10.33 -11.56
N LEU A 260 17.71 -9.36 -11.49
CA LEU A 260 18.35 -8.78 -12.68
C LEU A 260 19.17 -9.83 -13.46
N LEU A 261 19.89 -10.69 -12.77
CA LEU A 261 20.61 -11.80 -13.40
C LEU A 261 19.66 -12.80 -14.08
N PHE A 262 18.55 -13.12 -13.42
CA PHE A 262 17.52 -13.99 -13.99
C PHE A 262 16.89 -13.36 -15.24
N PHE A 263 16.51 -12.08 -15.19
CA PHE A 263 15.89 -11.38 -16.32
C PHE A 263 16.87 -11.21 -17.49
N ASP A 264 18.13 -10.88 -17.21
CA ASP A 264 19.19 -10.81 -18.24
C ASP A 264 19.37 -12.15 -18.98
N LYS A 265 19.28 -13.27 -18.23
CA LYS A 265 19.39 -14.63 -18.79
C LYS A 265 18.12 -15.07 -19.53
N GLN A 266 16.94 -14.81 -18.95
CA GLN A 266 15.65 -15.32 -19.44
C GLN A 266 15.16 -14.53 -20.65
N PHE A 267 15.27 -13.21 -20.61
CA PHE A 267 14.71 -12.31 -21.61
C PHE A 267 15.76 -11.61 -22.46
N GLY A 268 16.98 -11.47 -21.95
CA GLY A 268 18.01 -10.58 -22.53
C GLY A 268 17.80 -9.13 -22.10
N LYS A 269 18.91 -8.40 -21.98
CA LYS A 269 18.98 -7.04 -21.38
C LYS A 269 18.12 -5.97 -22.06
N LYS A 270 17.63 -6.22 -23.28
CA LYS A 270 16.84 -5.24 -24.06
C LYS A 270 15.35 -5.54 -24.08
N ASN A 271 14.90 -6.60 -23.41
CA ASN A 271 13.53 -7.10 -23.56
C ASN A 271 12.72 -7.01 -22.27
N TYR A 272 13.18 -6.26 -21.28
CA TYR A 272 12.41 -5.99 -20.07
C TYR A 272 12.60 -4.56 -19.57
N THR A 273 11.60 -4.07 -18.86
CA THR A 273 11.60 -2.78 -18.16
C THR A 273 11.23 -3.01 -16.71
N ILE A 274 11.92 -2.33 -15.80
CA ILE A 274 11.63 -2.34 -14.38
C ILE A 274 11.25 -0.91 -13.96
N MET A 275 10.14 -0.79 -13.24
CA MET A 275 9.81 0.35 -12.41
C MET A 275 9.86 -0.07 -10.95
N LEU A 276 10.62 0.63 -10.13
CA LEU A 276 10.75 0.39 -8.70
C LEU A 276 10.34 1.64 -7.93
N THR A 277 9.42 1.48 -6.98
CA THR A 277 8.97 2.54 -6.07
C THR A 277 8.49 1.94 -4.73
N SER A 278 7.95 2.78 -3.86
CA SER A 278 7.28 2.38 -2.61
C SER A 278 5.86 2.93 -2.56
N ASP A 279 4.96 2.18 -1.93
CA ASP A 279 3.54 2.54 -1.71
C ASP A 279 3.35 3.61 -0.63
N HIS A 280 4.35 3.90 0.18
CA HIS A 280 4.48 4.99 1.16
C HIS A 280 5.87 4.97 1.79
N GLY A 281 6.19 6.00 2.57
CA GLY A 281 7.31 6.01 3.50
C GLY A 281 6.93 5.50 4.89
N ALA A 282 7.68 5.89 5.93
CA ALA A 282 7.38 5.54 7.32
C ALA A 282 7.95 6.57 8.29
N ALA A 283 7.19 6.90 9.34
CA ALA A 283 7.64 7.80 10.39
C ALA A 283 8.76 7.18 11.24
N THR A 284 9.72 7.99 11.69
CA THR A 284 10.65 7.60 12.74
C THR A 284 9.86 7.22 13.99
N SER A 285 10.24 6.10 14.63
CA SER A 285 9.57 5.65 15.86
C SER A 285 9.58 6.73 16.94
N PRO A 286 8.47 7.00 17.65
CA PRO A 286 8.43 7.95 18.75
C PRO A 286 9.47 7.70 19.84
N ASP A 287 9.90 6.45 20.05
CA ASP A 287 10.94 6.11 21.02
C ASP A 287 12.32 6.64 20.58
N VAL A 288 12.59 6.63 19.27
CA VAL A 288 13.80 7.22 18.69
C VAL A 288 13.73 8.74 18.77
N LEU A 289 12.59 9.35 18.43
CA LEU A 289 12.39 10.80 18.56
C LEU A 289 12.62 11.28 19.99
N LYS A 290 12.10 10.58 21.01
CA LYS A 290 12.34 10.88 22.42
C LYS A 290 13.83 10.84 22.79
N LYS A 291 14.57 9.83 22.32
CA LYS A 291 16.03 9.74 22.53
C LYS A 291 16.78 10.93 21.90
N MET A 292 16.27 11.43 20.79
CA MET A 292 16.80 12.61 20.09
C MET A 292 16.29 13.93 20.66
N LYS A 293 15.47 13.89 21.74
CA LYS A 293 14.82 15.05 22.39
C LYS A 293 13.85 15.81 21.47
N PHE A 294 13.24 15.12 20.51
CA PHE A 294 12.13 15.63 19.71
C PHE A 294 10.78 15.24 20.32
N ASN A 295 9.78 16.09 20.10
CA ASN A 295 8.41 15.77 20.43
C ASN A 295 7.90 14.67 19.49
N GLY A 296 7.05 13.83 20.02
CA GLY A 296 6.40 12.75 19.29
C GLY A 296 5.79 11.76 20.25
N GLY A 297 4.82 11.02 19.75
CA GLY A 297 4.09 10.10 20.60
C GLY A 297 3.17 9.18 19.83
N ARG A 298 2.49 8.32 20.57
CA ARG A 298 1.47 7.40 20.10
C ARG A 298 0.13 7.75 20.72
N PHE A 299 -0.92 7.67 19.93
CA PHE A 299 -2.28 7.75 20.44
C PHE A 299 -3.14 6.64 19.85
N ASN A 300 -4.28 6.39 20.48
CA ASN A 300 -5.26 5.40 20.06
C ASN A 300 -6.53 6.11 19.59
N SER A 301 -6.91 5.95 18.34
CA SER A 301 -8.06 6.61 17.73
C SER A 301 -9.40 6.20 18.36
N ARG A 302 -9.52 4.95 18.85
CA ARG A 302 -10.71 4.51 19.57
C ARG A 302 -10.91 5.30 20.88
N ASN A 303 -9.83 5.53 21.63
CA ASN A 303 -9.90 6.31 22.85
C ASN A 303 -10.22 7.80 22.55
N LEU A 304 -9.67 8.33 21.45
CA LEU A 304 -10.00 9.67 20.99
C LEU A 304 -11.50 9.80 20.65
N LEU A 305 -12.07 8.85 19.90
CA LEU A 305 -13.50 8.82 19.57
C LEU A 305 -14.38 8.77 20.83
N LEU A 306 -14.05 7.91 21.79
CA LEU A 306 -14.81 7.81 23.04
C LEU A 306 -14.74 9.11 23.84
N ALA A 307 -13.57 9.73 23.96
CA ALA A 307 -13.39 11.00 24.65
C ALA A 307 -14.12 12.16 23.94
N LEU A 308 -14.12 12.18 22.61
CA LEU A 308 -14.85 13.16 21.82
C LEU A 308 -16.37 13.02 22.04
N ASN A 309 -16.95 11.82 21.90
CA ASN A 309 -18.38 11.62 22.10
C ASN A 309 -18.80 11.97 23.55
N ARG A 310 -17.96 11.67 24.56
CA ARG A 310 -18.21 12.09 25.93
C ARG A 310 -18.26 13.61 26.06
N TYR A 311 -17.29 14.32 25.52
CA TYR A 311 -17.28 15.78 25.50
C TYR A 311 -18.52 16.36 24.80
N LEU A 312 -18.91 15.80 23.67
CA LEU A 312 -20.08 16.26 22.93
C LEU A 312 -21.38 15.96 23.69
N PHE A 313 -21.46 14.85 24.43
CA PHE A 313 -22.58 14.58 25.34
C PHE A 313 -22.70 15.63 26.44
N ASP A 314 -21.57 16.02 27.05
CA ASP A 314 -21.57 17.06 28.08
C ASP A 314 -22.01 18.44 27.51
N VAL A 315 -21.79 18.70 26.21
CA VAL A 315 -22.16 19.97 25.56
C VAL A 315 -23.60 19.97 25.04
N PHE A 316 -24.05 18.87 24.40
CA PHE A 316 -25.32 18.82 23.68
C PHE A 316 -26.38 17.93 24.31
N GLY A 317 -26.04 17.14 25.34
CA GLY A 317 -26.94 16.17 25.94
C GLY A 317 -27.28 14.99 25.03
N GLN A 318 -26.54 14.80 23.93
CA GLN A 318 -26.79 13.76 22.93
C GLN A 318 -25.57 12.84 22.81
N ASP A 319 -25.81 11.52 22.84
CA ASP A 319 -24.74 10.52 22.64
C ASP A 319 -24.57 10.16 21.15
N GLN A 320 -23.41 9.61 20.81
CA GLN A 320 -23.11 9.07 19.48
C GLN A 320 -23.27 10.05 18.31
N LEU A 321 -22.99 11.34 18.54
CA LEU A 321 -22.96 12.34 17.48
C LEU A 321 -21.87 12.03 16.43
N VAL A 322 -20.83 11.29 16.83
CA VAL A 322 -19.79 10.77 15.93
C VAL A 322 -19.86 9.25 15.91
N SER A 323 -20.24 8.68 14.76
CA SER A 323 -20.44 7.24 14.58
C SER A 323 -19.13 6.45 14.55
N LYS A 324 -18.10 6.99 13.89
CA LYS A 324 -16.85 6.27 13.62
C LYS A 324 -15.68 7.22 13.45
N GLU A 325 -14.52 6.75 13.87
CA GLU A 325 -13.21 7.28 13.50
C GLU A 325 -12.44 6.21 12.73
N ILE A 326 -11.91 6.54 11.56
CA ILE A 326 -11.03 5.70 10.74
C ILE A 326 -10.26 6.56 9.75
N ASN A 327 -8.97 6.28 9.57
CA ASN A 327 -8.08 7.00 8.64
C ASN A 327 -7.96 8.50 8.94
N MET A 328 -7.90 8.90 10.20
CA MET A 328 -7.91 10.30 10.64
C MET A 328 -9.17 11.08 10.21
N GLN A 329 -10.29 10.37 10.05
CA GLN A 329 -11.55 10.95 9.64
C GLN A 329 -12.66 10.56 10.61
N PHE A 330 -13.50 11.53 10.96
CA PHE A 330 -14.72 11.28 11.72
C PHE A 330 -15.93 11.25 10.81
N TYR A 331 -16.76 10.22 10.99
CA TYR A 331 -18.06 10.04 10.35
C TYR A 331 -19.15 10.45 11.34
N LEU A 332 -19.90 11.49 11.01
CA LEU A 332 -20.95 12.04 11.85
C LEU A 332 -22.25 11.23 11.72
N ASN A 333 -23.05 11.25 12.78
CA ASN A 333 -24.38 10.66 12.79
C ASN A 333 -25.45 11.73 12.52
N PHE A 334 -25.73 11.98 11.25
CA PHE A 334 -26.66 13.02 10.84
C PHE A 334 -28.10 12.75 11.27
N ASP A 335 -28.50 11.49 11.49
CA ASP A 335 -29.83 11.16 11.98
C ASP A 335 -30.02 11.70 13.41
N ILE A 336 -29.04 11.51 14.28
CA ILE A 336 -29.07 12.05 15.64
C ILE A 336 -28.90 13.57 15.63
N ILE A 337 -27.97 14.11 14.86
CA ILE A 337 -27.71 15.55 14.76
C ILE A 337 -28.96 16.30 14.33
N ASN A 338 -29.62 15.84 13.26
CA ASN A 338 -30.84 16.46 12.73
C ASN A 338 -32.04 16.32 13.68
N SER A 339 -32.23 15.14 14.28
CA SER A 339 -33.32 14.91 15.22
C SER A 339 -33.17 15.74 16.51
N ALA A 340 -31.94 16.04 16.92
CA ALA A 340 -31.66 16.88 18.07
C ALA A 340 -31.67 18.39 17.75
N GLY A 341 -31.84 18.77 16.48
CA GLY A 341 -31.78 20.18 16.04
C GLY A 341 -30.43 20.84 16.23
N ILE A 342 -29.36 20.06 16.16
CA ILE A 342 -27.99 20.59 16.36
C ILE A 342 -27.48 21.15 15.04
N GLU A 343 -27.16 22.45 15.04
CA GLU A 343 -26.54 23.11 13.88
C GLU A 343 -25.13 22.59 13.63
N PHE A 344 -24.84 22.23 12.37
CA PHE A 344 -23.58 21.61 12.00
C PHE A 344 -22.36 22.51 12.31
N ASP A 345 -22.44 23.81 12.01
CA ASP A 345 -21.33 24.73 12.23
C ASP A 345 -20.95 24.81 13.72
N LEU A 346 -21.96 24.84 14.60
CA LEU A 346 -21.73 24.81 16.04
C LEU A 346 -21.09 23.48 16.48
N LEU A 347 -21.59 22.34 15.98
CA LEU A 347 -21.04 21.03 16.25
C LEU A 347 -19.58 20.95 15.78
N PHE A 348 -19.29 21.39 14.55
CA PHE A 348 -17.93 21.41 13.99
C PHE A 348 -16.99 22.26 14.85
N GLN A 349 -17.39 23.47 15.28
CA GLN A 349 -16.56 24.30 16.14
C GLN A 349 -16.26 23.63 17.49
N LYS A 350 -17.19 22.91 18.09
CA LYS A 350 -16.96 22.15 19.32
C LYS A 350 -16.02 20.98 19.11
N ILE A 351 -16.19 20.22 18.03
CA ILE A 351 -15.30 19.12 17.64
C ILE A 351 -13.89 19.65 17.40
N LYS A 352 -13.76 20.72 16.60
CA LYS A 352 -12.48 21.36 16.30
C LYS A 352 -11.77 21.82 17.58
N HIS A 353 -12.46 22.55 18.45
CA HIS A 353 -11.91 23.01 19.72
C HIS A 353 -11.40 21.85 20.60
N PHE A 354 -12.19 20.77 20.73
CA PHE A 354 -11.80 19.60 21.50
C PHE A 354 -10.55 18.91 20.91
N LEU A 355 -10.53 18.72 19.59
CA LEU A 355 -9.44 18.02 18.90
C LEU A 355 -8.15 18.87 18.94
N GLU A 356 -8.21 20.16 18.66
CA GLU A 356 -7.04 21.06 18.67
C GLU A 356 -6.50 21.31 20.08
N SER A 357 -7.23 20.95 21.15
CA SER A 357 -6.70 20.91 22.50
C SER A 357 -5.72 19.75 22.77
N LYS A 358 -5.60 18.78 21.84
CA LYS A 358 -4.71 17.62 21.96
C LYS A 358 -3.37 17.93 21.30
N GLU A 359 -2.26 17.74 22.02
CA GLU A 359 -0.91 18.01 21.53
C GLU A 359 -0.55 17.27 20.23
N PHE A 360 -1.17 16.08 20.01
CA PHE A 360 -0.95 15.26 18.82
C PHE A 360 -1.80 15.67 17.60
N ILE A 361 -2.67 16.68 17.72
CA ILE A 361 -3.48 17.20 16.62
C ILE A 361 -3.00 18.61 16.26
N LYS A 362 -2.63 18.78 14.98
CA LYS A 362 -2.17 20.05 14.42
C LYS A 362 -3.31 20.92 13.94
N SER A 363 -4.24 20.32 13.21
CA SER A 363 -5.35 21.04 12.54
C SER A 363 -6.53 20.11 12.26
N VAL A 364 -7.73 20.71 12.13
CA VAL A 364 -8.99 20.01 11.86
C VAL A 364 -9.73 20.69 10.72
N TYR A 365 -10.20 19.90 9.77
CA TYR A 365 -10.84 20.36 8.53
C TYR A 365 -12.25 19.77 8.38
N ASP A 366 -13.20 20.63 8.01
CA ASP A 366 -14.50 20.23 7.52
C ASP A 366 -14.38 19.79 6.05
N LEU A 367 -14.55 18.50 5.78
CA LEU A 367 -14.47 17.95 4.43
C LEU A 367 -15.70 18.28 3.55
N ARG A 368 -16.76 18.79 4.13
CA ARG A 368 -17.98 19.20 3.43
C ARG A 368 -17.90 20.65 2.90
N SER A 369 -17.03 21.45 3.50
CA SER A 369 -16.82 22.85 3.10
C SER A 369 -16.00 22.96 1.82
N ASN A 370 -16.39 23.89 0.95
CA ASN A 370 -15.59 24.28 -0.21
C ASN A 370 -14.61 25.42 0.10
N SER A 371 -14.70 26.04 1.28
CA SER A 371 -13.87 27.18 1.70
C SER A 371 -12.76 26.72 2.65
N PHE A 372 -11.53 26.66 2.15
CA PHE A 372 -10.34 26.41 2.95
C PHE A 372 -9.41 27.63 2.84
N SER A 373 -9.01 28.19 3.95
CA SER A 373 -8.32 29.50 3.96
C SER A 373 -6.84 29.46 4.35
N ILE A 374 -6.24 28.31 4.69
CA ILE A 374 -4.85 28.29 5.19
C ILE A 374 -4.13 27.02 4.70
N ASN A 375 -2.88 27.16 4.20
CA ASN A 375 -1.98 26.12 3.71
C ASN A 375 -2.48 25.31 2.48
N GLU A 376 -2.34 25.89 1.30
CA GLU A 376 -2.78 25.31 0.01
C GLU A 376 -2.30 23.88 -0.25
N ASN A 377 -1.06 23.54 0.12
CA ASN A 377 -0.50 22.20 -0.14
C ASN A 377 -1.15 21.13 0.73
N GLU A 378 -1.34 21.38 2.03
CA GLU A 378 -1.97 20.43 2.95
C GLU A 378 -3.42 20.17 2.55
N ILE A 379 -4.15 21.25 2.23
CA ILE A 379 -5.54 21.17 1.76
C ILE A 379 -5.64 20.42 0.43
N LYS A 380 -4.73 20.67 -0.50
CA LYS A 380 -4.69 19.97 -1.79
C LYS A 380 -4.49 18.47 -1.58
N MET A 381 -3.61 18.08 -0.67
CA MET A 381 -3.40 16.66 -0.34
C MET A 381 -4.63 16.02 0.32
N ILE A 382 -5.31 16.74 1.22
CA ILE A 382 -6.56 16.28 1.83
C ILE A 382 -7.65 16.11 0.76
N LYS A 383 -7.84 17.09 -0.14
CA LYS A 383 -8.80 17.00 -1.25
C LYS A 383 -8.51 15.84 -2.19
N ASN A 384 -7.26 15.59 -2.50
CA ASN A 384 -6.83 14.46 -3.32
C ASN A 384 -7.08 13.10 -2.63
N GLY A 385 -7.11 13.06 -1.30
CA GLY A 385 -7.46 11.89 -0.50
C GLY A 385 -8.96 11.71 -0.27
N PHE A 386 -9.77 12.73 -0.56
CA PHE A 386 -11.20 12.76 -0.24
C PHE A 386 -12.07 12.24 -1.37
N HIS A 387 -12.95 11.28 -1.06
CA HIS A 387 -13.99 10.79 -1.98
C HIS A 387 -15.37 10.99 -1.36
N PRO A 388 -16.31 11.71 -2.01
CA PRO A 388 -17.57 12.16 -1.39
C PRO A 388 -18.44 11.05 -0.79
N LYS A 389 -18.44 9.84 -1.40
CA LYS A 389 -19.25 8.72 -0.96
C LYS A 389 -18.58 7.81 0.08
N ARG A 390 -17.26 7.97 0.30
CA ARG A 390 -16.48 7.02 1.12
C ARG A 390 -15.80 7.67 2.30
N SER A 391 -15.40 8.95 2.16
CA SER A 391 -14.70 9.68 3.22
C SER A 391 -15.63 10.11 4.35
N GLY A 392 -15.03 10.40 5.51
CA GLY A 392 -15.70 11.02 6.65
C GLY A 392 -16.11 12.46 6.39
N ASP A 393 -16.63 13.11 7.43
CA ASP A 393 -17.11 14.49 7.35
C ASP A 393 -16.07 15.49 7.86
N ILE A 394 -15.22 15.04 8.78
CA ILE A 394 -14.17 15.84 9.40
C ILE A 394 -12.84 15.10 9.28
N PHE A 395 -11.79 15.79 8.87
CA PHE A 395 -10.42 15.27 8.81
C PHE A 395 -9.54 15.98 9.85
N TYR A 396 -8.71 15.24 10.55
CA TYR A 396 -7.72 15.83 11.44
C TYR A 396 -6.29 15.48 11.00
N VAL A 397 -5.39 16.44 11.15
CA VAL A 397 -3.98 16.31 10.80
C VAL A 397 -3.18 16.15 12.08
N LEU A 398 -2.30 15.17 12.10
CA LEU A 398 -1.42 14.91 13.23
C LEU A 398 -0.27 15.95 13.29
N SER A 399 0.16 16.28 14.50
CA SER A 399 1.41 17.00 14.72
C SER A 399 2.61 16.14 14.28
N PRO A 400 3.72 16.73 13.80
CA PRO A 400 4.90 15.98 13.39
C PRO A 400 5.40 15.05 14.51
N GLY A 401 5.78 13.83 14.16
CA GLY A 401 6.27 12.83 15.11
C GLY A 401 5.21 12.09 15.92
N TYR A 402 3.94 12.47 15.79
CA TYR A 402 2.82 11.72 16.37
C TYR A 402 2.23 10.74 15.37
N ILE A 403 1.89 9.55 15.86
CA ILE A 403 1.33 8.46 15.06
C ILE A 403 0.11 7.83 15.74
N GLU A 404 -0.86 7.39 14.94
CA GLU A 404 -1.93 6.52 15.41
C GLU A 404 -1.40 5.10 15.52
N TRP A 405 -1.13 4.65 16.75
CA TRP A 405 -0.52 3.34 16.98
C TRP A 405 -0.88 2.82 18.37
N SER A 406 -1.44 1.61 18.41
CA SER A 406 -1.93 1.00 19.65
C SER A 406 -0.89 0.15 20.40
N ARG A 407 0.28 -0.11 19.78
CA ARG A 407 1.35 -0.88 20.41
C ARG A 407 2.35 0.05 21.09
N GLU A 408 3.05 -0.47 22.10
CA GLU A 408 4.06 0.30 22.86
C GLU A 408 5.32 0.61 22.03
N THR A 409 5.67 -0.27 21.10
CA THR A 409 6.86 -0.15 20.24
C THR A 409 6.50 -0.13 18.77
N GLY A 410 7.45 0.23 17.91
CA GLY A 410 7.26 0.27 16.47
C GLY A 410 6.74 1.61 15.98
N THR A 411 6.34 1.65 14.70
CA THR A 411 5.87 2.86 14.03
C THR A 411 4.85 2.55 12.93
N THR A 412 4.31 3.59 12.33
CA THR A 412 3.41 3.50 11.19
C THR A 412 3.63 4.71 10.24
N HIS A 413 2.78 4.83 9.28
CA HIS A 413 2.71 5.88 8.26
C HIS A 413 1.26 6.39 8.19
N ALA A 414 0.92 7.29 7.35
CA ALA A 414 -0.39 7.82 6.97
C ALA A 414 -0.42 9.34 6.91
N SER A 415 0.64 10.03 7.33
CA SER A 415 0.68 11.49 7.36
C SER A 415 0.97 12.10 5.97
N HIS A 416 0.80 13.42 5.88
CA HIS A 416 1.19 14.21 4.71
C HIS A 416 2.67 14.66 4.73
N TYR A 417 3.41 14.30 5.77
CA TYR A 417 4.81 14.71 5.93
C TYR A 417 5.74 13.95 4.99
N ASN A 418 6.89 14.56 4.71
CA ASN A 418 7.87 14.00 3.78
C ASN A 418 8.34 12.57 4.14
N TYR A 419 8.40 12.24 5.43
CA TYR A 419 8.81 10.90 5.84
C TYR A 419 7.82 9.81 5.44
N ASP A 420 6.55 10.16 5.16
CA ASP A 420 5.53 9.25 4.64
C ASP A 420 5.31 9.41 3.13
N THR A 421 5.55 10.60 2.58
CA THR A 421 5.19 10.92 1.19
C THR A 421 6.34 10.84 0.22
N HIS A 422 7.59 11.09 0.65
CA HIS A 422 8.76 11.02 -0.21
C HIS A 422 9.24 9.58 -0.37
N VAL A 423 9.25 9.08 -1.60
CA VAL A 423 9.57 7.68 -1.93
C VAL A 423 10.56 7.62 -3.08
N PRO A 424 11.36 6.54 -3.20
CA PRO A 424 12.21 6.33 -4.37
C PRO A 424 11.36 6.05 -5.60
N LEU A 425 11.86 6.46 -6.77
CA LEU A 425 11.29 6.04 -8.06
C LEU A 425 12.43 5.84 -9.07
N VAL A 426 12.56 4.62 -9.55
CA VAL A 426 13.59 4.25 -10.53
C VAL A 426 12.94 3.53 -11.71
N PHE A 427 13.32 3.92 -12.91
CA PHE A 427 13.00 3.21 -14.14
C PHE A 427 14.30 2.66 -14.74
N TYR A 428 14.25 1.41 -15.23
CA TYR A 428 15.43 0.72 -15.78
C TYR A 428 15.02 -0.21 -16.92
N GLY A 429 15.81 -0.29 -17.97
CA GLY A 429 15.67 -1.28 -19.04
C GLY A 429 15.22 -0.71 -20.37
N ASN A 430 14.40 -1.45 -21.10
CA ASN A 430 13.94 -1.09 -22.45
C ASN A 430 13.00 0.12 -22.41
N GLY A 431 13.12 1.03 -23.36
CA GLY A 431 12.29 2.24 -23.45
C GLY A 431 12.60 3.32 -22.41
N VAL A 432 13.64 3.13 -21.57
CA VAL A 432 14.03 4.04 -20.50
C VAL A 432 15.34 4.75 -20.82
N GLN A 433 15.42 6.06 -20.57
CA GLN A 433 16.66 6.82 -20.59
C GLN A 433 17.64 6.27 -19.57
N LYS A 434 18.91 6.16 -19.97
CA LYS A 434 19.98 5.57 -19.13
C LYS A 434 20.77 6.64 -18.41
N LYS A 435 21.22 6.29 -17.18
CA LYS A 435 22.12 7.11 -16.37
C LYS A 435 21.61 8.53 -16.15
N LYS A 436 20.29 8.67 -15.96
CA LYS A 436 19.63 9.96 -15.81
C LYS A 436 19.17 10.18 -14.37
N LEU A 437 19.36 11.39 -13.91
CA LEU A 437 18.92 11.85 -12.61
C LEU A 437 17.89 12.96 -12.80
N ILE A 438 16.72 12.83 -12.17
CA ILE A 438 15.64 13.81 -12.24
C ILE A 438 15.40 14.38 -10.85
N ASP A 439 15.63 15.70 -10.70
CA ASP A 439 15.48 16.44 -9.45
C ASP A 439 14.18 17.22 -9.36
N LYS A 440 13.49 17.42 -10.49
CA LYS A 440 12.17 18.04 -10.46
C LYS A 440 11.20 17.18 -9.64
N ARG A 441 10.26 17.83 -8.96
CA ARG A 441 9.20 17.12 -8.23
C ARG A 441 8.30 16.38 -9.21
N VAL A 442 8.14 15.09 -8.97
CA VAL A 442 7.18 14.21 -9.65
C VAL A 442 6.24 13.59 -8.63
N HIS A 443 5.09 13.14 -9.07
CA HIS A 443 4.10 12.49 -8.22
C HIS A 443 3.95 11.02 -8.56
N ILE A 444 3.53 10.24 -7.57
CA ILE A 444 3.25 8.81 -7.76
C ILE A 444 2.23 8.57 -8.89
N THR A 445 1.29 9.50 -9.05
CA THR A 445 0.31 9.46 -10.13
C THR A 445 0.91 9.55 -11.54
N ASP A 446 2.15 10.02 -11.66
CA ASP A 446 2.84 10.19 -12.96
C ASP A 446 3.45 8.86 -13.47
N ILE A 447 3.48 7.82 -12.63
CA ILE A 447 4.03 6.51 -12.98
C ILE A 447 3.20 5.81 -14.04
N ALA A 448 1.88 5.70 -13.83
CA ALA A 448 1.01 4.98 -14.76
C ALA A 448 1.05 5.57 -16.19
N PRO A 449 0.88 6.88 -16.43
CA PRO A 449 0.97 7.41 -17.79
C PRO A 449 2.38 7.28 -18.38
N THR A 450 3.46 7.34 -17.58
CA THR A 450 4.83 7.09 -18.05
C THR A 450 4.99 5.66 -18.54
N LEU A 451 4.56 4.67 -17.75
CA LEU A 451 4.59 3.25 -18.14
C LEU A 451 3.67 2.97 -19.33
N SER A 452 2.49 3.60 -19.40
CA SER A 452 1.60 3.42 -20.54
C SER A 452 2.26 3.81 -21.87
N ILE A 453 3.03 4.91 -21.90
CA ILE A 453 3.80 5.30 -23.11
C ILE A 453 4.87 4.24 -23.43
N ILE A 454 5.64 3.80 -22.42
CA ILE A 454 6.70 2.78 -22.62
C ILE A 454 6.11 1.48 -23.17
N MET A 455 4.97 1.05 -22.63
CA MET A 455 4.25 -0.17 -23.03
C MET A 455 3.38 0.02 -24.29
N LYS A 456 3.27 1.24 -24.81
CA LYS A 456 2.38 1.59 -25.95
C LYS A 456 0.91 1.27 -25.68
N SER A 457 0.47 1.42 -24.45
CA SER A 457 -0.93 1.25 -24.03
C SER A 457 -1.63 2.61 -23.83
N SER A 458 -2.94 2.60 -23.68
CA SER A 458 -3.71 3.78 -23.29
C SER A 458 -3.47 4.12 -21.81
N PHE A 459 -3.77 5.36 -21.42
CA PHE A 459 -3.78 5.73 -20.00
C PHE A 459 -5.00 5.11 -19.29
N PRO A 460 -4.86 4.76 -17.99
CA PRO A 460 -6.01 4.34 -17.19
C PRO A 460 -7.16 5.36 -17.23
N SER A 461 -8.40 4.88 -17.13
CA SER A 461 -9.61 5.69 -17.33
C SER A 461 -9.75 6.89 -16.38
N GLY A 462 -9.20 6.79 -15.19
CA GLY A 462 -9.19 7.87 -14.19
C GLY A 462 -7.86 8.61 -14.09
N CYS A 463 -6.91 8.39 -15.00
CA CYS A 463 -5.56 8.96 -14.93
C CYS A 463 -5.59 10.49 -14.91
N THR A 464 -4.94 11.08 -13.91
CA THR A 464 -4.77 12.54 -13.74
C THR A 464 -3.30 12.95 -13.67
N GLY A 465 -2.39 11.98 -13.63
CA GLY A 465 -0.94 12.20 -13.66
C GLY A 465 -0.45 12.57 -15.05
N ASN A 466 0.77 13.09 -15.11
CA ASN A 466 1.44 13.45 -16.35
C ASN A 466 2.62 12.50 -16.60
N PRO A 467 2.90 12.12 -17.85
CA PRO A 467 4.09 11.35 -18.17
C PRO A 467 5.37 12.09 -17.75
N ILE A 468 6.32 11.35 -17.20
CA ILE A 468 7.65 11.87 -16.91
C ILE A 468 8.47 11.72 -18.21
N GLU A 469 8.39 12.72 -19.08
CA GLU A 469 8.97 12.67 -20.43
C GLU A 469 10.47 12.34 -20.40
N GLU A 470 11.19 12.87 -19.40
CA GLU A 470 12.62 12.63 -19.25
C GLU A 470 13.02 11.18 -18.93
N VAL A 471 12.05 10.34 -18.54
CA VAL A 471 12.25 8.88 -18.35
C VAL A 471 12.24 8.16 -19.68
N ILE A 472 11.43 8.65 -20.62
CA ILE A 472 11.13 7.94 -21.87
C ILE A 472 12.26 8.09 -22.86
N LEU A 473 12.74 6.98 -23.41
CA LEU A 473 13.76 6.98 -24.46
C LEU A 473 13.12 7.54 -25.75
N GLU A 474 13.59 8.69 -26.18
CA GLU A 474 13.27 9.21 -27.51
C GLU A 474 13.80 8.25 -28.58
N LYS A 475 12.98 7.98 -29.60
CA LYS A 475 13.34 7.10 -30.72
C LYS A 475 14.21 7.79 -31.73
#